data_f26789aae6cfecefb2b2b43dfb9b4762
#
_entry.id   f26789aae6cfecefb2b2b43dfb9b4762
#
_cell.length_a   1.000
_cell.length_b   1.000
_cell.length_c   1.000
_cell.angle_alpha   90.00
_cell.angle_beta   90.00
_cell.angle_gamma   90.00
#
_symmetry.space_group_name_H-M   'P 1'
#
loop_
_entity.id
_entity.type
_entity.pdbx_description
1 polymer ?
#
loop_
_entity_poly.entity_id
_entity_poly.type
_entity_poly.pdbx_seq_one_letter_code
_entity_poly.pdbx_strand_id
1 'polypeptide(L)'
;MISTDSLARIALDLQLGISHQDRFHRLIQSVRSLLNSDASALLRYEGGQFIPLAIDGLMQDVLGRRFALKDHPRMEAIARAGDVVRFPADSSLPDPYDGLLPDHDDFKVHACVGLPLFSDQALIGALTIDGMNPTQFDAISDEELRLVGALAAAALNNALLLERLARQSSEPLVPGTRPGPEQPEMIGQSPAMARLRHEIEVVANSELNVLILGETGVGKELIAKAVHRGSQRAKAPLVYLNCAALPESVAESELFGHVKGAFTGAIHNRAGKFELADQGTLFLDEIGELSLPLQAKLLRVLQYGDLQRIGDDTPLKVNVRILAATNRDLKQAVVEGQFRADLYHRLSVFPIHAPALRERPGDIPLLAGYFCERCRLSLGLERLRIQPQALQLLERHDWPGNVRELEHAIHRAAVLARAEQGSQAPTLASHHFNLAAGPLPPSTSPAMAPVVPLPGGLGLRAATDAFQLALIEQTLAAHDGNWAATARALELDSGNLHRLAKRLGFKA
;
A
#
# COMPACT_ATOMS: atom_id res chain seq x y z
N MET A 1 -33.15 -11.71 24.36
CA MET A 1 -33.32 -13.06 23.77
C MET A 1 -33.33 -12.92 22.26
N ILE A 2 -32.36 -13.50 21.59
CA ILE A 2 -32.22 -13.49 20.14
C ILE A 2 -33.36 -14.34 19.54
N SER A 3 -34.18 -13.80 18.62
CA SER A 3 -35.25 -14.58 18.02
C SER A 3 -34.70 -15.57 16.98
N THR A 4 -35.33 -16.74 16.87
CA THR A 4 -35.03 -17.74 15.84
C THR A 4 -35.19 -17.16 14.43
N ASP A 5 -36.12 -16.22 14.23
CA ASP A 5 -36.30 -15.51 12.96
C ASP A 5 -35.10 -14.63 12.59
N SER A 6 -34.44 -14.02 13.58
CA SER A 6 -33.25 -13.20 13.35
C SER A 6 -32.05 -14.05 12.95
N LEU A 7 -31.85 -15.21 13.58
CA LEU A 7 -30.81 -16.16 13.19
C LEU A 7 -31.06 -16.75 11.80
N ALA A 8 -32.33 -17.08 11.49
CA ALA A 8 -32.72 -17.55 10.16
C ALA A 8 -32.45 -16.48 9.08
N ARG A 9 -32.68 -15.20 9.39
CA ARG A 9 -32.37 -14.08 8.48
C ARG A 9 -30.87 -13.99 8.20
N ILE A 10 -30.02 -14.10 9.22
CA ILE A 10 -28.56 -14.12 9.02
C ILE A 10 -28.16 -15.30 8.13
N ALA A 11 -28.71 -16.49 8.36
CA ALA A 11 -28.43 -17.67 7.53
C ALA A 11 -28.86 -17.50 6.07
N LEU A 12 -29.98 -16.82 5.82
CA LEU A 12 -30.46 -16.50 4.48
C LEU A 12 -29.60 -15.43 3.80
N ASP A 13 -29.23 -14.38 4.51
CA ASP A 13 -28.37 -13.30 4.00
C ASP A 13 -27.01 -13.83 3.55
N LEU A 14 -26.48 -14.85 4.21
CA LEU A 14 -25.24 -15.54 3.84
C LEU A 14 -25.34 -16.30 2.50
N GLN A 15 -26.54 -16.64 2.03
CA GLN A 15 -26.75 -17.34 0.76
C GLN A 15 -26.88 -16.39 -0.44
N LEU A 16 -27.19 -15.11 -0.20
CA LEU A 16 -27.55 -14.14 -1.25
C LEU A 16 -26.38 -13.31 -1.80
N GLY A 17 -25.17 -13.45 -1.28
CA GLY A 17 -24.00 -12.62 -1.70
C GLY A 17 -23.36 -13.10 -3.00
N ILE A 18 -23.01 -12.16 -3.89
CA ILE A 18 -22.32 -12.40 -5.16
C ILE A 18 -20.85 -12.75 -4.93
N SER A 19 -20.20 -12.15 -3.92
CA SER A 19 -18.81 -12.39 -3.53
C SER A 19 -18.68 -12.79 -2.05
N HIS A 20 -17.52 -13.34 -1.66
CA HIS A 20 -17.24 -13.62 -0.23
C HIS A 20 -17.22 -12.35 0.61
N GLN A 21 -16.70 -11.26 0.06
CA GLN A 21 -16.64 -9.96 0.75
C GLN A 21 -18.04 -9.41 1.04
N ASP A 22 -18.96 -9.48 0.06
CA ASP A 22 -20.35 -9.06 0.26
C ASP A 22 -21.04 -9.87 1.35
N ARG A 23 -20.79 -11.19 1.40
CA ARG A 23 -21.35 -12.08 2.44
C ARG A 23 -20.82 -11.74 3.82
N PHE A 24 -19.51 -11.49 3.94
CA PHE A 24 -18.90 -11.10 5.22
C PHE A 24 -19.41 -9.75 5.71
N HIS A 25 -19.53 -8.79 4.81
CA HIS A 25 -20.07 -7.47 5.14
C HIS A 25 -21.51 -7.56 5.64
N ARG A 26 -22.38 -8.29 4.94
CA ARG A 26 -23.77 -8.53 5.36
C ARG A 26 -23.84 -9.27 6.68
N LEU A 27 -23.02 -10.31 6.89
CA LEU A 27 -22.95 -11.02 8.15
C LEU A 27 -22.68 -10.06 9.31
N ILE A 28 -21.64 -9.22 9.17
CA ILE A 28 -21.24 -8.29 10.22
C ILE A 28 -22.31 -7.22 10.46
N GLN A 29 -22.95 -6.69 9.43
CA GLN A 29 -24.07 -5.76 9.56
C GLN A 29 -25.26 -6.41 10.31
N SER A 30 -25.60 -7.65 9.94
CA SER A 30 -26.68 -8.38 10.59
C SER A 30 -26.36 -8.69 12.05
N VAL A 31 -25.11 -9.08 12.36
CA VAL A 31 -24.64 -9.31 13.73
C VAL A 31 -24.70 -8.02 14.55
N ARG A 32 -24.17 -6.92 14.01
CA ARG A 32 -24.19 -5.62 14.68
C ARG A 32 -25.61 -5.16 14.99
N SER A 33 -26.52 -5.28 14.02
CA SER A 33 -27.93 -4.91 14.18
C SER A 33 -28.63 -5.83 15.20
N LEU A 34 -28.37 -7.14 15.16
CA LEU A 34 -29.01 -8.12 16.03
C LEU A 34 -28.61 -7.93 17.50
N LEU A 35 -27.32 -7.66 17.74
CA LEU A 35 -26.76 -7.51 19.08
C LEU A 35 -26.78 -6.07 19.56
N ASN A 36 -27.30 -5.14 18.74
CA ASN A 36 -27.31 -3.71 18.98
C ASN A 36 -25.93 -3.20 19.43
N SER A 37 -24.87 -3.67 18.75
CA SER A 37 -23.48 -3.29 19.05
C SER A 37 -23.06 -2.03 18.29
N ASP A 38 -22.08 -1.31 18.84
CA ASP A 38 -21.54 -0.09 18.21
C ASP A 38 -20.55 -0.43 17.09
N ALA A 39 -19.81 -1.52 17.26
CA ALA A 39 -18.91 -2.03 16.23
C ALA A 39 -18.86 -3.57 16.23
N SER A 40 -18.49 -4.14 15.08
CA SER A 40 -18.25 -5.56 14.91
C SER A 40 -17.22 -5.82 13.83
N ALA A 41 -16.38 -6.85 14.00
CA ALA A 41 -15.38 -7.24 13.02
C ALA A 41 -15.30 -8.75 12.87
N LEU A 42 -15.22 -9.22 11.62
CA LEU A 42 -14.89 -10.61 11.28
C LEU A 42 -13.41 -10.67 10.91
N LEU A 43 -12.68 -11.53 11.59
CA LEU A 43 -11.24 -11.67 11.47
C LEU A 43 -10.90 -13.09 11.03
N ARG A 44 -9.96 -13.23 10.10
CA ARG A 44 -9.33 -14.50 9.72
C ARG A 44 -8.08 -14.70 10.57
N TYR A 45 -7.84 -15.91 11.03
CA TYR A 45 -6.60 -16.28 11.72
C TYR A 45 -5.61 -16.89 10.74
N GLU A 46 -4.42 -16.31 10.62
CA GLU A 46 -3.35 -16.80 9.76
C GLU A 46 -1.97 -16.38 10.29
N GLY A 47 -1.03 -17.33 10.38
CA GLY A 47 0.36 -17.04 10.71
C GLY A 47 0.60 -16.39 12.08
N GLY A 48 -0.25 -16.68 13.10
CA GLY A 48 -0.10 -16.08 14.43
C GLY A 48 -0.68 -14.67 14.56
N GLN A 49 -1.52 -14.25 13.62
CA GLN A 49 -2.18 -12.94 13.63
C GLN A 49 -3.63 -13.04 13.16
N PHE A 50 -4.44 -12.07 13.56
CA PHE A 50 -5.77 -11.86 13.03
C PHE A 50 -5.74 -10.79 11.92
N ILE A 51 -6.42 -11.10 10.81
CA ILE A 51 -6.54 -10.26 9.62
C ILE A 51 -8.01 -9.89 9.45
N PRO A 52 -8.40 -8.62 9.52
CA PRO A 52 -9.78 -8.20 9.30
C PRO A 52 -10.26 -8.52 7.87
N LEU A 53 -11.42 -9.15 7.76
CA LEU A 53 -12.09 -9.46 6.48
C LEU A 53 -13.27 -8.54 6.22
N ALA A 54 -14.04 -8.23 7.26
CA ALA A 54 -15.18 -7.31 7.22
C ALA A 54 -15.31 -6.60 8.56
N ILE A 55 -15.74 -5.35 8.50
CA ILE A 55 -15.99 -4.50 9.67
C ILE A 55 -17.29 -3.73 9.47
N ASP A 56 -17.95 -3.39 10.56
CA ASP A 56 -19.06 -2.43 10.60
C ASP A 56 -18.99 -1.64 11.91
N GLY A 57 -19.15 -0.31 11.85
CA GLY A 57 -19.00 0.58 12.98
C GLY A 57 -17.54 0.93 13.32
N LEU A 58 -16.55 0.47 12.58
CA LEU A 58 -15.13 0.80 12.73
C LEU A 58 -14.62 1.65 11.55
N MET A 59 -13.52 2.34 11.76
CA MET A 59 -12.85 3.10 10.70
C MET A 59 -12.29 2.18 9.61
N GLN A 60 -12.32 2.63 8.36
CA GLN A 60 -11.95 1.84 7.18
C GLN A 60 -10.50 1.33 7.21
N ASP A 61 -9.58 2.05 7.84
CA ASP A 61 -8.18 1.66 7.98
C ASP A 61 -7.99 0.38 8.81
N VAL A 62 -8.97 -0.02 9.65
CA VAL A 62 -8.96 -1.28 10.40
C VAL A 62 -8.83 -2.49 9.48
N LEU A 63 -9.44 -2.47 8.28
CA LEU A 63 -9.32 -3.54 7.30
C LEU A 63 -7.87 -3.81 6.84
N GLY A 64 -7.03 -2.79 6.90
CA GLY A 64 -5.60 -2.91 6.56
C GLY A 64 -4.72 -3.41 7.70
N ARG A 65 -5.18 -3.32 8.95
CA ARG A 65 -4.37 -3.67 10.12
C ARG A 65 -4.11 -5.17 10.21
N ARG A 66 -3.06 -5.53 10.94
CA ARG A 66 -2.68 -6.92 11.25
C ARG A 66 -2.49 -7.02 12.75
N PHE A 67 -3.32 -7.80 13.42
CA PHE A 67 -3.31 -7.95 14.86
C PHE A 67 -2.51 -9.20 15.24
N ALA A 68 -1.18 -9.06 15.32
CA ALA A 68 -0.31 -10.14 15.77
C ALA A 68 -0.60 -10.45 17.25
N LEU A 69 -0.76 -11.73 17.59
CA LEU A 69 -1.16 -12.14 18.95
C LEU A 69 -0.19 -11.65 20.01
N LYS A 70 1.12 -11.69 19.74
CA LYS A 70 2.17 -11.24 20.65
C LYS A 70 2.06 -9.75 21.05
N ASP A 71 1.42 -8.93 20.21
CA ASP A 71 1.34 -7.46 20.35
C ASP A 71 -0.07 -6.99 20.77
N HIS A 72 -1.06 -7.91 20.82
CA HIS A 72 -2.46 -7.63 21.10
C HIS A 72 -3.05 -8.63 22.11
N PRO A 73 -2.92 -8.36 23.44
CA PRO A 73 -3.30 -9.31 24.48
C PRO A 73 -4.78 -9.77 24.46
N ARG A 74 -5.73 -8.88 24.09
CA ARG A 74 -7.14 -9.30 23.94
C ARG A 74 -7.32 -10.27 22.77
N MET A 75 -6.63 -10.05 21.64
CA MET A 75 -6.67 -10.96 20.51
C MET A 75 -6.03 -12.32 20.87
N GLU A 76 -4.95 -12.31 21.65
CA GLU A 76 -4.35 -13.53 22.18
C GLU A 76 -5.31 -14.28 23.09
N ALA A 77 -6.01 -13.58 23.99
CA ALA A 77 -7.01 -14.18 24.87
C ALA A 77 -8.14 -14.84 24.06
N ILE A 78 -8.67 -14.18 23.03
CA ILE A 78 -9.69 -14.76 22.13
C ILE A 78 -9.14 -15.99 21.40
N ALA A 79 -7.92 -15.91 20.86
CA ALA A 79 -7.32 -17.01 20.11
C ALA A 79 -7.09 -18.27 20.94
N ARG A 80 -6.79 -18.11 22.23
CA ARG A 80 -6.56 -19.22 23.19
C ARG A 80 -7.83 -19.74 23.85
N ALA A 81 -8.92 -18.96 23.79
CA ALA A 81 -10.18 -19.37 24.37
C ALA A 81 -10.83 -20.47 23.51
N GLY A 82 -11.39 -21.45 24.15
CA GLY A 82 -12.21 -22.46 23.48
C GLY A 82 -13.68 -22.06 23.34
N ASP A 83 -14.07 -20.91 23.85
CA ASP A 83 -15.46 -20.45 23.95
C ASP A 83 -15.53 -18.92 23.98
N VAL A 84 -16.73 -18.37 24.18
CA VAL A 84 -17.04 -16.96 24.31
C VAL A 84 -16.12 -16.29 25.34
N VAL A 85 -15.53 -15.16 24.97
CA VAL A 85 -14.72 -14.33 25.87
C VAL A 85 -15.40 -12.99 26.03
N ARG A 86 -15.66 -12.59 27.27
CA ARG A 86 -16.17 -11.26 27.62
C ARG A 86 -15.09 -10.45 28.30
N PHE A 87 -14.91 -9.23 27.83
CA PHE A 87 -14.01 -8.28 28.46
C PHE A 87 -14.83 -7.20 29.15
N PRO A 88 -14.77 -7.12 30.49
CA PRO A 88 -15.49 -6.09 31.24
C PRO A 88 -14.86 -4.70 31.03
N ALA A 89 -15.59 -3.65 31.35
CA ALA A 89 -15.18 -2.27 31.19
C ALA A 89 -13.88 -1.90 31.94
N ASP A 90 -13.61 -2.58 33.04
CA ASP A 90 -12.40 -2.41 33.87
C ASP A 90 -11.24 -3.35 33.48
N SER A 91 -11.35 -4.03 32.34
CA SER A 91 -10.29 -4.91 31.85
C SER A 91 -8.98 -4.15 31.69
N SER A 92 -7.90 -4.66 32.29
CA SER A 92 -6.56 -4.11 32.17
C SER A 92 -5.91 -4.40 30.79
N LEU A 93 -6.52 -5.28 29.99
CA LEU A 93 -6.00 -5.60 28.65
C LEU A 93 -6.41 -4.52 27.65
N PRO A 94 -5.44 -3.91 26.94
CA PRO A 94 -5.73 -2.86 25.96
C PRO A 94 -6.61 -3.39 24.82
N ASP A 95 -7.62 -2.60 24.46
CA ASP A 95 -8.49 -2.92 23.33
C ASP A 95 -7.84 -2.51 22.01
N PRO A 96 -7.73 -3.40 21.02
CA PRO A 96 -7.14 -3.07 19.73
C PRO A 96 -7.97 -2.06 18.91
N TYR A 97 -9.26 -1.88 19.26
CA TYR A 97 -10.17 -0.95 18.56
C TYR A 97 -10.39 0.37 19.29
N ASP A 98 -9.78 0.57 20.46
CA ASP A 98 -9.86 1.83 21.19
C ASP A 98 -9.50 3.02 20.30
N GLY A 99 -10.46 3.96 20.11
CA GLY A 99 -10.32 5.13 19.27
C GLY A 99 -10.30 4.85 17.76
N LEU A 100 -10.78 3.69 17.33
CA LEU A 100 -11.00 3.35 15.93
C LEU A 100 -12.49 3.32 15.56
N LEU A 101 -13.36 3.87 16.43
CA LEU A 101 -14.76 4.11 16.15
C LEU A 101 -14.90 5.51 15.51
N PRO A 102 -15.71 5.69 14.45
CA PRO A 102 -16.03 6.99 13.87
C PRO A 102 -16.67 7.92 14.93
N ASP A 103 -16.38 9.21 14.84
CA ASP A 103 -16.97 10.28 15.67
C ASP A 103 -16.71 10.22 17.19
N HIS A 104 -15.81 9.34 17.64
CA HIS A 104 -15.49 9.15 19.05
C HIS A 104 -13.97 9.13 19.30
N ASP A 105 -13.33 10.30 19.27
CA ASP A 105 -11.87 10.42 19.33
C ASP A 105 -11.25 9.97 20.67
N ASP A 106 -11.96 10.08 21.79
CA ASP A 106 -11.43 9.81 23.13
C ASP A 106 -12.12 8.65 23.89
N PHE A 107 -13.07 7.95 23.27
CA PHE A 107 -13.82 6.91 23.96
C PHE A 107 -13.13 5.55 23.92
N LYS A 108 -13.04 4.93 25.09
CA LYS A 108 -12.67 3.53 25.23
C LYS A 108 -13.88 2.65 24.96
N VAL A 109 -13.69 1.52 24.32
CA VAL A 109 -14.70 0.47 24.26
C VAL A 109 -14.96 -0.06 25.67
N HIS A 110 -16.23 -0.01 26.12
CA HIS A 110 -16.61 -0.36 27.49
C HIS A 110 -17.09 -1.79 27.65
N ALA A 111 -17.57 -2.44 26.59
CA ALA A 111 -17.93 -3.84 26.57
C ALA A 111 -17.43 -4.48 25.28
N CYS A 112 -16.72 -5.59 25.40
CA CYS A 112 -16.23 -6.33 24.24
C CYS A 112 -16.50 -7.81 24.43
N VAL A 113 -17.00 -8.45 23.37
CA VAL A 113 -17.18 -9.91 23.28
C VAL A 113 -16.35 -10.43 22.12
N GLY A 114 -15.50 -11.41 22.40
CA GLY A 114 -14.72 -12.14 21.41
C GLY A 114 -15.24 -13.55 21.23
N LEU A 115 -15.52 -13.94 20.00
CA LEU A 115 -15.98 -15.29 19.64
C LEU A 115 -14.89 -15.93 18.77
N PRO A 116 -14.11 -16.89 19.31
CA PRO A 116 -13.17 -17.64 18.48
C PRO A 116 -13.95 -18.55 17.53
N LEU A 117 -13.51 -18.59 16.26
CA LEU A 117 -14.16 -19.37 15.21
C LEU A 117 -13.31 -20.58 14.86
N PHE A 118 -13.88 -21.77 15.00
CA PHE A 118 -13.20 -23.04 14.76
C PHE A 118 -13.78 -23.80 13.55
N SER A 119 -12.92 -24.53 12.86
CA SER A 119 -13.28 -25.59 11.92
C SER A 119 -12.38 -26.79 12.23
N ASP A 120 -12.99 -27.98 12.44
CA ASP A 120 -12.28 -29.22 12.79
C ASP A 120 -11.25 -29.04 13.92
N GLN A 121 -11.65 -28.35 15.00
CA GLN A 121 -10.82 -27.97 16.17
C GLN A 121 -9.66 -27.02 15.87
N ALA A 122 -9.49 -26.57 14.64
CA ALA A 122 -8.49 -25.57 14.28
C ALA A 122 -9.11 -24.15 14.33
N LEU A 123 -8.42 -23.21 14.97
CA LEU A 123 -8.80 -21.80 14.94
C LEU A 123 -8.67 -21.26 13.52
N ILE A 124 -9.78 -20.80 12.93
CA ILE A 124 -9.82 -20.22 11.57
C ILE A 124 -10.01 -18.70 11.58
N GLY A 125 -10.51 -18.14 12.69
CA GLY A 125 -10.79 -16.71 12.80
C GLY A 125 -11.38 -16.32 14.14
N ALA A 126 -11.87 -15.10 14.21
CA ALA A 126 -12.63 -14.57 15.34
C ALA A 126 -13.71 -13.60 14.85
N LEU A 127 -14.76 -13.48 15.64
CA LEU A 127 -15.76 -12.41 15.52
C LEU A 127 -15.66 -11.57 16.81
N THR A 128 -15.43 -10.26 16.66
CA THR A 128 -15.43 -9.30 17.76
C THR A 128 -16.67 -8.42 17.68
N ILE A 129 -17.22 -8.10 18.86
CA ILE A 129 -18.44 -7.34 19.02
C ILE A 129 -18.18 -6.33 20.14
N ASP A 130 -18.30 -5.06 19.83
CA ASP A 130 -17.87 -3.99 20.71
C ASP A 130 -19.01 -3.02 20.99
N GLY A 131 -19.11 -2.57 22.23
CA GLY A 131 -20.15 -1.67 22.74
C GLY A 131 -19.59 -0.56 23.59
N MET A 132 -20.24 0.60 23.50
CA MET A 132 -19.91 1.80 24.27
C MET A 132 -20.49 1.74 25.68
N ASN A 133 -21.57 0.98 25.88
CA ASN A 133 -22.19 0.83 27.18
C ASN A 133 -21.63 -0.41 27.90
N PRO A 134 -21.09 -0.29 29.14
CA PRO A 134 -20.53 -1.41 29.90
C PRO A 134 -21.46 -2.61 30.06
N THR A 135 -22.77 -2.39 30.09
CA THR A 135 -23.78 -3.45 30.32
C THR A 135 -24.49 -3.89 29.04
N GLN A 136 -24.00 -3.48 27.87
CA GLN A 136 -24.68 -3.65 26.59
C GLN A 136 -24.99 -5.11 26.25
N PHE A 137 -24.10 -6.01 26.64
CA PHE A 137 -24.21 -7.44 26.30
C PHE A 137 -24.63 -8.30 27.47
N ASP A 138 -24.96 -7.77 28.67
CA ASP A 138 -25.29 -8.52 29.86
C ASP A 138 -26.58 -9.36 29.70
N ALA A 139 -27.52 -8.87 28.90
CA ALA A 139 -28.78 -9.57 28.64
C ALA A 139 -28.67 -10.70 27.60
N ILE A 140 -27.52 -10.85 26.93
CA ILE A 140 -27.28 -11.86 25.91
C ILE A 140 -26.58 -13.05 26.55
N SER A 141 -27.14 -14.23 26.40
CA SER A 141 -26.53 -15.46 26.95
C SER A 141 -25.35 -15.94 26.09
N ASP A 142 -24.43 -16.68 26.69
CA ASP A 142 -23.31 -17.28 25.96
C ASP A 142 -23.79 -18.32 24.93
N GLU A 143 -24.94 -18.96 25.15
CA GLU A 143 -25.56 -19.87 24.19
C GLU A 143 -25.98 -19.11 22.90
N GLU A 144 -26.57 -17.94 23.02
CA GLU A 144 -26.95 -17.10 21.90
C GLU A 144 -25.70 -16.61 21.13
N LEU A 145 -24.63 -16.26 21.86
CA LEU A 145 -23.36 -15.85 21.25
C LEU A 145 -22.67 -17.00 20.53
N ARG A 146 -22.72 -18.23 21.09
CA ARG A 146 -22.19 -19.43 20.38
C ARG A 146 -22.91 -19.70 19.07
N LEU A 147 -24.24 -19.50 19.00
CA LEU A 147 -24.99 -19.64 17.75
C LEU A 147 -24.53 -18.63 16.69
N VAL A 148 -24.33 -17.37 17.08
CA VAL A 148 -23.78 -16.33 16.19
C VAL A 148 -22.37 -16.71 15.73
N GLY A 149 -21.51 -17.16 16.66
CA GLY A 149 -20.16 -17.66 16.36
C GLY A 149 -20.16 -18.85 15.39
N ALA A 150 -21.07 -19.79 15.56
CA ALA A 150 -21.21 -20.95 14.68
C ALA A 150 -21.58 -20.55 13.24
N LEU A 151 -22.50 -19.58 13.06
CA LEU A 151 -22.85 -19.05 11.75
C LEU A 151 -21.67 -18.32 11.10
N ALA A 152 -20.95 -17.52 11.86
CA ALA A 152 -19.75 -16.82 11.37
C ALA A 152 -18.64 -17.81 10.98
N ALA A 153 -18.42 -18.86 11.80
CA ALA A 153 -17.46 -19.93 11.51
C ALA A 153 -17.82 -20.69 10.23
N ALA A 154 -19.10 -21.03 10.04
CA ALA A 154 -19.56 -21.70 8.82
C ALA A 154 -19.35 -20.83 7.57
N ALA A 155 -19.67 -19.53 7.66
CA ALA A 155 -19.45 -18.58 6.56
C ALA A 155 -17.96 -18.45 6.20
N LEU A 156 -17.10 -18.29 7.19
CA LEU A 156 -15.66 -18.17 7.01
C LEU A 156 -15.06 -19.48 6.45
N ASN A 157 -15.46 -20.64 7.01
CA ASN A 157 -14.98 -21.93 6.55
C ASN A 157 -15.34 -22.21 5.10
N ASN A 158 -16.61 -21.92 4.70
CA ASN A 158 -17.03 -22.02 3.29
C ASN A 158 -16.16 -21.18 2.36
N ALA A 159 -15.83 -19.94 2.74
CA ALA A 159 -14.96 -19.09 1.95
C ALA A 159 -13.54 -19.67 1.83
N LEU A 160 -12.97 -20.15 2.94
CA LEU A 160 -11.65 -20.78 2.95
C LEU A 160 -11.60 -22.08 2.15
N LEU A 161 -12.67 -22.88 2.18
CA LEU A 161 -12.78 -24.10 1.38
C LEU A 161 -12.85 -23.78 -0.12
N LEU A 162 -13.64 -22.78 -0.52
CA LEU A 162 -13.74 -22.36 -1.92
C LEU A 162 -12.43 -21.75 -2.43
N GLU A 163 -11.71 -20.97 -1.59
CA GLU A 163 -10.35 -20.53 -1.92
C GLU A 163 -9.39 -21.72 -2.11
N ARG A 164 -9.49 -22.75 -1.25
CA ARG A 164 -8.67 -23.98 -1.39
C ARG A 164 -9.02 -24.76 -2.66
N LEU A 165 -10.31 -24.93 -2.96
CA LEU A 165 -10.77 -25.62 -4.17
C LEU A 165 -10.36 -24.87 -5.44
N ALA A 166 -10.47 -23.54 -5.47
CA ALA A 166 -9.99 -22.72 -6.58
C ALA A 166 -8.47 -22.87 -6.79
N ARG A 167 -7.71 -22.99 -5.71
CA ARG A 167 -6.26 -23.25 -5.77
C ARG A 167 -5.95 -24.69 -6.22
N GLN A 168 -6.76 -25.69 -5.84
CA GLN A 168 -6.54 -27.09 -6.19
C GLN A 168 -6.91 -27.41 -7.65
N SER A 169 -7.84 -26.69 -8.25
CA SER A 169 -8.16 -26.81 -9.68
C SER A 169 -7.03 -26.29 -10.59
N SER A 170 -6.01 -25.65 -10.02
CA SER A 170 -4.81 -25.12 -10.71
C SER A 170 -3.55 -25.96 -10.47
N GLU A 171 -3.65 -27.29 -10.19
CA GLU A 171 -2.61 -28.28 -9.92
C GLU A 171 -1.81 -28.20 -8.59
N PRO A 172 -1.12 -29.31 -8.17
CA PRO A 172 -0.82 -29.59 -6.78
C PRO A 172 0.24 -28.65 -6.20
N LEU A 173 -0.18 -27.75 -5.36
CA LEU A 173 0.68 -26.96 -4.50
C LEU A 173 1.32 -27.89 -3.44
N VAL A 174 2.62 -28.05 -3.54
CA VAL A 174 3.42 -28.57 -2.43
C VAL A 174 3.19 -27.66 -1.21
N PRO A 175 2.81 -28.20 -0.03
CA PRO A 175 2.65 -27.40 1.17
C PRO A 175 4.03 -26.87 1.58
N GLY A 176 4.31 -25.62 1.28
CA GLY A 176 5.57 -24.98 1.56
C GLY A 176 5.44 -23.52 1.94
N THR A 177 5.79 -23.23 3.17
CA THR A 177 6.10 -21.92 3.76
C THR A 177 5.09 -20.81 3.51
N ARG A 178 4.12 -20.73 4.42
CA ARG A 178 3.34 -19.51 4.67
C ARG A 178 4.30 -18.38 5.03
N PRO A 179 4.09 -17.16 4.52
CA PRO A 179 4.88 -16.01 4.95
C PRO A 179 4.79 -15.87 6.46
N GLY A 180 5.93 -15.76 7.13
CA GLY A 180 5.94 -15.37 8.53
C GLY A 180 5.40 -13.94 8.71
N PRO A 181 5.00 -13.55 9.92
CA PRO A 181 4.36 -12.25 10.22
C PRO A 181 5.21 -11.01 9.88
N GLU A 182 6.46 -11.18 9.50
CA GLU A 182 7.39 -10.08 9.18
C GLU A 182 7.62 -9.85 7.67
N GLN A 183 6.96 -10.60 6.78
CA GLN A 183 7.20 -10.45 5.34
C GLN A 183 6.24 -9.44 4.71
N PRO A 184 6.74 -8.52 3.86
CA PRO A 184 5.89 -7.57 3.15
C PRO A 184 4.86 -8.28 2.28
N GLU A 185 3.60 -7.89 2.44
CA GLU A 185 2.42 -8.48 1.81
C GLU A 185 1.88 -7.56 0.71
N MET A 186 1.33 -8.12 -0.38
CA MET A 186 0.59 -7.36 -1.38
C MET A 186 -0.81 -7.01 -0.87
N ILE A 187 -0.96 -5.81 -0.31
CA ILE A 187 -2.21 -5.31 0.23
C ILE A 187 -3.01 -4.57 -0.83
N GLY A 188 -4.33 -4.81 -0.85
CA GLY A 188 -5.29 -4.18 -1.74
C GLY A 188 -6.44 -5.12 -2.04
N GLN A 189 -7.63 -4.55 -2.21
CA GLN A 189 -8.88 -5.26 -2.53
C GLN A 189 -9.54 -4.71 -3.79
N SER A 190 -8.94 -3.70 -4.42
CA SER A 190 -9.46 -3.10 -5.64
C SER A 190 -9.55 -4.12 -6.79
N PRO A 191 -10.45 -3.91 -7.75
CA PRO A 191 -10.55 -4.76 -8.94
C PRO A 191 -9.23 -4.85 -9.73
N ALA A 192 -8.42 -3.80 -9.72
CA ALA A 192 -7.10 -3.80 -10.34
C ALA A 192 -6.15 -4.80 -9.65
N MET A 193 -6.16 -4.82 -8.30
CA MET A 193 -5.36 -5.77 -7.53
C MET A 193 -5.87 -7.22 -7.64
N ALA A 194 -7.17 -7.41 -7.81
CA ALA A 194 -7.75 -8.74 -8.05
C ALA A 194 -7.28 -9.30 -9.41
N ARG A 195 -7.32 -8.49 -10.48
CA ARG A 195 -6.77 -8.87 -11.80
C ARG A 195 -5.28 -9.18 -11.72
N LEU A 196 -4.49 -8.32 -11.06
CA LEU A 196 -3.07 -8.55 -10.89
C LEU A 196 -2.76 -9.89 -10.20
N ARG A 197 -3.48 -10.22 -9.13
CA ARG A 197 -3.29 -11.53 -8.45
C ARG A 197 -3.63 -12.69 -9.37
N HIS A 198 -4.69 -12.59 -10.15
CA HIS A 198 -5.04 -13.62 -11.11
C HIS A 198 -3.96 -13.81 -12.18
N GLU A 199 -3.41 -12.72 -12.76
CA GLU A 199 -2.30 -12.79 -13.71
C GLU A 199 -1.05 -13.45 -13.09
N ILE A 200 -0.73 -13.12 -11.83
CA ILE A 200 0.36 -13.73 -11.08
C ILE A 200 0.13 -15.25 -10.92
N GLU A 201 -1.07 -15.68 -10.52
CA GLU A 201 -1.41 -17.09 -10.35
C GLU A 201 -1.27 -17.87 -11.65
N VAL A 202 -1.75 -17.31 -12.76
CA VAL A 202 -1.65 -17.93 -14.10
C VAL A 202 -0.20 -18.12 -14.51
N VAL A 203 0.64 -17.07 -14.39
CA VAL A 203 2.01 -17.13 -14.87
C VAL A 203 2.96 -17.87 -13.92
N ALA A 204 2.66 -17.90 -12.63
CA ALA A 204 3.50 -18.53 -11.63
C ALA A 204 3.78 -20.01 -11.97
N ASN A 205 2.76 -20.75 -12.40
CA ASN A 205 2.85 -22.17 -12.76
C ASN A 205 3.59 -22.44 -14.09
N SER A 206 3.97 -21.39 -14.83
CA SER A 206 4.70 -21.52 -16.09
C SER A 206 6.21 -21.28 -15.90
N GLU A 207 7.02 -21.71 -16.86
CA GLU A 207 8.45 -21.36 -16.95
C GLU A 207 8.72 -20.11 -17.79
N LEU A 208 7.67 -19.37 -18.16
CA LEU A 208 7.78 -18.17 -18.97
C LEU A 208 8.55 -17.05 -18.23
N ASN A 209 9.31 -16.27 -18.99
CA ASN A 209 9.87 -15.03 -18.51
C ASN A 209 8.73 -14.02 -18.29
N VAL A 210 8.82 -13.26 -17.19
CA VAL A 210 7.83 -12.25 -16.84
C VAL A 210 8.45 -10.87 -16.86
N LEU A 211 7.80 -9.93 -17.54
CA LEU A 211 8.18 -8.53 -17.54
C LEU A 211 7.16 -7.72 -16.72
N ILE A 212 7.57 -7.21 -15.56
CA ILE A 212 6.74 -6.43 -14.65
C ILE A 212 6.91 -4.94 -14.99
N LEU A 213 5.85 -4.34 -15.52
CA LEU A 213 5.80 -2.93 -15.90
C LEU A 213 5.02 -2.13 -14.86
N GLY A 214 5.49 -0.95 -14.53
CA GLY A 214 4.78 -0.06 -13.61
C GLY A 214 5.67 1.01 -13.01
N GLU A 215 5.04 2.03 -12.48
CA GLU A 215 5.70 3.18 -11.88
C GLU A 215 6.61 2.80 -10.70
N THR A 216 7.48 3.73 -10.33
CA THR A 216 8.31 3.56 -9.12
C THR A 216 7.43 3.51 -7.88
N GLY A 217 7.72 2.60 -6.96
CA GLY A 217 7.01 2.49 -5.67
C GLY A 217 5.68 1.73 -5.69
N VAL A 218 5.27 1.12 -6.83
CA VAL A 218 4.01 0.32 -6.90
C VAL A 218 4.11 -1.06 -6.26
N GLY A 219 5.34 -1.56 -5.99
CA GLY A 219 5.57 -2.87 -5.40
C GLY A 219 5.99 -3.96 -6.39
N LYS A 220 6.69 -3.64 -7.48
CA LYS A 220 7.19 -4.61 -8.49
C LYS A 220 7.96 -5.79 -7.88
N GLU A 221 8.74 -5.54 -6.83
CA GLU A 221 9.47 -6.58 -6.09
C GLU A 221 8.53 -7.57 -5.39
N LEU A 222 7.40 -7.11 -4.83
CA LEU A 222 6.41 -7.98 -4.20
C LEU A 222 5.73 -8.88 -5.22
N ILE A 223 5.49 -8.37 -6.43
CA ILE A 223 4.95 -9.14 -7.55
C ILE A 223 5.94 -10.24 -7.94
N ALA A 224 7.23 -9.92 -8.10
CA ALA A 224 8.25 -10.91 -8.41
C ALA A 224 8.35 -12.00 -7.34
N LYS A 225 8.32 -11.62 -6.07
CA LYS A 225 8.27 -12.58 -4.95
C LYS A 225 7.04 -13.48 -4.99
N ALA A 226 5.87 -12.91 -5.34
CA ALA A 226 4.62 -13.66 -5.43
C ALA A 226 4.66 -14.66 -6.60
N VAL A 227 5.15 -14.27 -7.78
CA VAL A 227 5.34 -15.15 -8.94
C VAL A 227 6.29 -16.29 -8.59
N HIS A 228 7.44 -16.01 -7.95
CA HIS A 228 8.40 -17.05 -7.56
C HIS A 228 7.79 -18.04 -6.56
N ARG A 229 7.11 -17.54 -5.51
CA ARG A 229 6.48 -18.39 -4.47
C ARG A 229 5.39 -19.30 -5.02
N GLY A 230 4.63 -18.84 -6.02
CA GLY A 230 3.60 -19.63 -6.69
C GLY A 230 4.16 -20.58 -7.76
N SER A 231 5.47 -20.60 -8.01
CA SER A 231 6.09 -21.38 -9.09
C SER A 231 6.57 -22.75 -8.63
N GLN A 232 6.87 -23.62 -9.60
CA GLN A 232 7.52 -24.91 -9.33
C GLN A 232 8.92 -24.75 -8.72
N ARG A 233 9.55 -23.55 -8.87
CA ARG A 233 10.86 -23.19 -8.31
C ARG A 233 10.76 -22.49 -6.94
N ALA A 234 9.62 -22.54 -6.26
CA ALA A 234 9.39 -21.85 -4.98
C ALA A 234 10.38 -22.24 -3.86
N LYS A 235 10.99 -23.44 -3.94
CA LYS A 235 11.99 -23.93 -2.98
C LYS A 235 13.43 -23.65 -3.42
N ALA A 236 13.64 -23.23 -4.67
CA ALA A 236 14.93 -22.88 -5.22
C ALA A 236 15.27 -21.41 -4.91
N PRO A 237 16.51 -20.96 -5.12
CA PRO A 237 16.89 -19.59 -4.80
C PRO A 237 16.14 -18.56 -5.68
N LEU A 238 15.69 -17.45 -5.04
CA LEU A 238 15.31 -16.22 -5.70
C LEU A 238 16.46 -15.24 -5.53
N VAL A 239 17.20 -14.99 -6.59
CA VAL A 239 18.34 -14.06 -6.58
C VAL A 239 17.89 -12.71 -7.11
N TYR A 240 18.31 -11.63 -6.46
CA TYR A 240 17.93 -10.26 -6.78
C TYR A 240 19.11 -9.46 -7.31
N LEU A 241 18.87 -8.63 -8.34
CA LEU A 241 19.78 -7.60 -8.81
C LEU A 241 19.02 -6.34 -9.24
N ASN A 242 19.44 -5.18 -8.72
CA ASN A 242 18.98 -3.88 -9.22
C ASN A 242 19.99 -3.37 -10.24
N CYS A 243 19.55 -3.18 -11.49
CA CYS A 243 20.42 -2.78 -12.60
C CYS A 243 20.76 -1.28 -12.59
N ALA A 244 19.95 -0.43 -11.95
CA ALA A 244 20.18 1.01 -11.86
C ALA A 244 21.22 1.42 -10.81
N ALA A 245 21.48 0.55 -9.82
CA ALA A 245 22.32 0.88 -8.68
C ALA A 245 23.83 0.73 -8.92
N LEU A 246 24.26 0.23 -10.09
CA LEU A 246 25.62 -0.22 -10.31
C LEU A 246 26.26 0.44 -11.54
N PRO A 247 27.53 0.86 -11.48
CA PRO A 247 28.33 1.17 -12.66
C PRO A 247 28.42 -0.05 -13.60
N GLU A 248 28.55 0.17 -14.90
CA GLU A 248 28.51 -0.87 -15.93
C GLU A 248 29.46 -2.04 -15.65
N SER A 249 30.72 -1.76 -15.32
CA SER A 249 31.72 -2.81 -15.03
C SER A 249 31.38 -3.64 -13.79
N VAL A 250 30.75 -3.02 -12.78
CA VAL A 250 30.29 -3.71 -11.58
C VAL A 250 29.05 -4.54 -11.88
N ALA A 251 28.08 -3.99 -12.64
CA ALA A 251 26.90 -4.68 -13.09
C ALA A 251 27.25 -5.96 -13.90
N GLU A 252 28.26 -5.85 -14.79
CA GLU A 252 28.78 -6.99 -15.55
C GLU A 252 29.32 -8.10 -14.63
N SER A 253 30.18 -7.70 -13.69
CA SER A 253 30.78 -8.62 -12.72
C SER A 253 29.74 -9.26 -11.78
N GLU A 254 28.74 -8.49 -11.34
CA GLU A 254 27.63 -9.01 -10.52
C GLU A 254 26.77 -10.01 -11.32
N LEU A 255 26.41 -9.69 -12.57
CA LEU A 255 25.56 -10.55 -13.40
C LEU A 255 26.25 -11.87 -13.77
N PHE A 256 27.47 -11.76 -14.34
CA PHE A 256 28.12 -12.88 -15.03
C PHE A 256 29.26 -13.52 -14.22
N GLY A 257 29.72 -12.84 -13.15
CA GLY A 257 30.88 -13.29 -12.37
C GLY A 257 32.20 -12.98 -13.05
N HIS A 258 33.31 -13.20 -12.33
CA HIS A 258 34.67 -13.02 -12.84
C HIS A 258 35.64 -14.03 -12.27
N VAL A 259 36.72 -14.30 -13.01
CA VAL A 259 37.84 -15.02 -12.48
C VAL A 259 38.92 -14.08 -11.97
N LYS A 260 39.81 -14.58 -11.13
CA LYS A 260 40.95 -13.85 -10.61
C LYS A 260 41.81 -13.31 -11.78
N GLY A 261 42.12 -12.00 -11.72
CA GLY A 261 42.91 -11.31 -12.73
C GLY A 261 42.12 -10.78 -13.94
N ALA A 262 40.79 -10.94 -13.96
CA ALA A 262 39.93 -10.46 -15.06
C ALA A 262 39.99 -8.93 -15.26
N PHE A 263 40.22 -8.19 -14.19
CA PHE A 263 40.40 -6.72 -14.19
C PHE A 263 41.22 -6.27 -12.97
N THR A 264 41.66 -5.01 -12.97
CA THR A 264 42.37 -4.43 -11.82
C THR A 264 41.49 -4.42 -10.57
N GLY A 265 41.84 -5.27 -9.59
CA GLY A 265 41.05 -5.48 -8.38
C GLY A 265 40.32 -6.84 -8.28
N ALA A 266 40.36 -7.67 -9.32
CA ALA A 266 39.85 -9.03 -9.30
C ALA A 266 40.83 -9.99 -8.56
N ILE A 267 40.83 -9.94 -7.23
CA ILE A 267 41.76 -10.70 -6.37
C ILE A 267 41.35 -12.18 -6.26
N HIS A 268 40.03 -12.45 -6.30
CA HIS A 268 39.44 -13.79 -6.17
C HIS A 268 38.45 -14.08 -7.30
N ASN A 269 38.16 -15.37 -7.52
CA ASN A 269 37.02 -15.76 -8.37
C ASN A 269 35.73 -15.42 -7.67
N ARG A 270 34.73 -14.88 -8.40
CA ARG A 270 33.41 -14.56 -7.86
C ARG A 270 32.33 -15.08 -8.79
N ALA A 271 31.41 -15.88 -8.23
CA ALA A 271 30.24 -16.35 -8.95
C ALA A 271 29.27 -15.18 -9.24
N GLY A 272 28.70 -15.14 -10.45
CA GLY A 272 27.72 -14.19 -10.86
C GLY A 272 26.31 -14.53 -10.37
N LYS A 273 25.39 -13.56 -10.48
CA LYS A 273 23.98 -13.75 -10.09
C LYS A 273 23.29 -14.84 -10.89
N PHE A 274 23.63 -15.03 -12.16
CA PHE A 274 23.12 -16.13 -12.98
C PHE A 274 23.54 -17.50 -12.43
N GLU A 275 24.79 -17.63 -12.02
CA GLU A 275 25.29 -18.85 -11.43
C GLU A 275 24.64 -19.15 -10.07
N LEU A 276 24.49 -18.11 -9.23
CA LEU A 276 23.80 -18.22 -7.94
C LEU A 276 22.31 -18.54 -8.07
N ALA A 277 21.70 -18.16 -9.20
CA ALA A 277 20.29 -18.42 -9.50
C ALA A 277 20.06 -19.73 -10.27
N ASP A 278 21.10 -20.54 -10.51
CA ASP A 278 20.93 -21.78 -11.26
C ASP A 278 19.87 -22.69 -10.64
N GLN A 279 19.02 -23.29 -11.48
CA GLN A 279 17.80 -24.05 -11.13
C GLN A 279 16.73 -23.22 -10.35
N GLY A 280 16.96 -21.93 -10.16
CA GLY A 280 16.09 -21.01 -9.43
C GLY A 280 15.51 -19.90 -10.32
N THR A 281 15.38 -18.71 -9.72
CA THR A 281 14.81 -17.53 -10.36
C THR A 281 15.74 -16.34 -10.16
N LEU A 282 15.99 -15.57 -11.21
CA LEU A 282 16.71 -14.29 -11.13
C LEU A 282 15.72 -13.15 -11.37
N PHE A 283 15.63 -12.25 -10.40
CA PHE A 283 14.86 -11.03 -10.52
C PHE A 283 15.78 -9.84 -10.86
N LEU A 284 15.54 -9.25 -12.03
CA LEU A 284 16.27 -8.10 -12.56
C LEU A 284 15.39 -6.84 -12.42
N ASP A 285 15.67 -6.01 -11.43
CA ASP A 285 14.95 -4.77 -11.22
C ASP A 285 15.58 -3.64 -12.05
N GLU A 286 14.74 -2.73 -12.57
CA GLU A 286 15.10 -1.63 -13.45
C GLU A 286 15.96 -2.08 -14.66
N ILE A 287 15.49 -3.12 -15.36
CA ILE A 287 16.18 -3.73 -16.51
C ILE A 287 16.45 -2.74 -17.64
N GLY A 288 15.63 -1.69 -17.76
CA GLY A 288 15.80 -0.62 -18.76
C GLY A 288 17.05 0.23 -18.57
N GLU A 289 17.77 0.10 -17.45
CA GLU A 289 19.00 0.83 -17.15
C GLU A 289 20.28 0.11 -17.63
N LEU A 290 20.15 -1.13 -18.10
CA LEU A 290 21.31 -1.87 -18.61
C LEU A 290 21.88 -1.22 -19.88
N SER A 291 23.20 -1.16 -19.98
CA SER A 291 23.90 -0.72 -21.20
C SER A 291 23.73 -1.73 -22.34
N LEU A 292 23.79 -1.27 -23.59
CA LEU A 292 23.65 -2.12 -24.78
C LEU A 292 24.62 -3.33 -24.81
N PRO A 293 25.91 -3.21 -24.39
CA PRO A 293 26.81 -4.35 -24.29
C PRO A 293 26.30 -5.42 -23.30
N LEU A 294 25.81 -5.01 -22.14
CA LEU A 294 25.25 -5.92 -21.14
C LEU A 294 23.95 -6.57 -21.60
N GLN A 295 23.11 -5.82 -22.33
CA GLN A 295 21.92 -6.37 -22.96
C GLN A 295 22.24 -7.48 -23.95
N ALA A 296 23.33 -7.34 -24.76
CA ALA A 296 23.76 -8.39 -25.68
C ALA A 296 24.25 -9.66 -24.97
N LYS A 297 25.00 -9.51 -23.86
CA LYS A 297 25.43 -10.64 -23.04
C LYS A 297 24.26 -11.35 -22.36
N LEU A 298 23.33 -10.55 -21.80
CA LEU A 298 22.11 -11.06 -21.20
C LEU A 298 21.29 -11.88 -22.20
N LEU A 299 21.14 -11.41 -23.42
CA LEU A 299 20.40 -12.12 -24.46
C LEU A 299 20.99 -13.51 -24.74
N ARG A 300 22.32 -13.65 -24.79
CA ARG A 300 22.96 -14.96 -24.98
C ARG A 300 22.60 -15.96 -23.89
N VAL A 301 22.63 -15.51 -22.63
CA VAL A 301 22.24 -16.38 -21.50
C VAL A 301 20.77 -16.76 -21.59
N LEU A 302 19.88 -15.83 -21.97
CA LEU A 302 18.45 -16.09 -22.11
C LEU A 302 18.10 -17.02 -23.28
N GLN A 303 18.90 -17.03 -24.35
CA GLN A 303 18.65 -17.86 -25.52
C GLN A 303 19.16 -19.27 -25.37
N TYR A 304 20.37 -19.42 -24.85
CA TYR A 304 21.12 -20.66 -24.87
C TYR A 304 21.44 -21.23 -23.49
N GLY A 305 21.24 -20.47 -22.42
CA GLY A 305 21.71 -20.80 -21.07
C GLY A 305 23.22 -20.73 -20.92
N ASP A 306 23.93 -20.14 -21.89
CA ASP A 306 25.39 -20.04 -21.90
C ASP A 306 25.86 -18.82 -21.13
N LEU A 307 26.50 -19.07 -19.99
CA LEU A 307 27.09 -18.05 -19.14
C LEU A 307 28.60 -18.07 -19.30
N GLN A 308 29.23 -16.92 -19.51
CA GLN A 308 30.68 -16.77 -19.56
C GLN A 308 31.11 -15.75 -18.49
N ARG A 309 32.02 -16.18 -17.59
CA ARG A 309 32.60 -15.28 -16.58
C ARG A 309 33.57 -14.29 -17.24
N ILE A 310 33.70 -13.10 -16.66
CA ILE A 310 34.68 -12.14 -17.14
C ILE A 310 36.11 -12.72 -16.94
N GLY A 311 36.89 -12.72 -18.01
CA GLY A 311 38.27 -13.24 -18.02
C GLY A 311 38.39 -14.77 -18.10
N ASP A 312 37.27 -15.49 -18.34
CA ASP A 312 37.25 -16.94 -18.54
C ASP A 312 36.59 -17.26 -19.90
N ASP A 313 37.23 -18.13 -20.68
CA ASP A 313 36.69 -18.59 -21.97
C ASP A 313 35.83 -19.83 -21.85
N THR A 314 35.73 -20.43 -20.66
CA THR A 314 34.96 -21.65 -20.42
C THR A 314 33.48 -21.33 -20.24
N PRO A 315 32.57 -21.78 -21.12
CA PRO A 315 31.15 -21.57 -20.97
C PRO A 315 30.59 -22.44 -19.85
N LEU A 316 29.73 -21.84 -19.00
CA LEU A 316 28.92 -22.51 -17.99
C LEU A 316 27.49 -22.61 -18.48
N LYS A 317 26.82 -23.72 -18.24
CA LYS A 317 25.38 -23.88 -18.52
C LYS A 317 24.60 -23.57 -17.26
N VAL A 318 23.58 -22.70 -17.40
CA VAL A 318 22.68 -22.35 -16.32
C VAL A 318 21.23 -22.47 -16.79
N ASN A 319 20.35 -22.87 -15.87
CA ASN A 319 18.91 -22.93 -16.08
C ASN A 319 18.20 -21.99 -15.09
N VAL A 320 17.92 -20.77 -15.52
CA VAL A 320 17.40 -19.71 -14.66
C VAL A 320 16.10 -19.16 -15.24
N ARG A 321 15.03 -19.12 -14.44
CA ARG A 321 13.82 -18.39 -14.79
C ARG A 321 14.03 -16.90 -14.55
N ILE A 322 13.67 -16.05 -15.52
CA ILE A 322 13.86 -14.61 -15.43
C ILE A 322 12.54 -13.89 -15.11
N LEU A 323 12.59 -13.06 -14.09
CA LEU A 323 11.61 -12.03 -13.80
C LEU A 323 12.31 -10.67 -13.97
N ALA A 324 11.83 -9.82 -14.85
CA ALA A 324 12.38 -8.48 -15.08
C ALA A 324 11.38 -7.42 -14.69
N ALA A 325 11.82 -6.30 -14.13
CA ALA A 325 10.97 -5.17 -13.81
C ALA A 325 11.55 -3.86 -14.32
N THR A 326 10.69 -2.92 -14.69
CA THR A 326 11.09 -1.57 -15.07
C THR A 326 9.93 -0.57 -14.94
N ASN A 327 10.26 0.69 -14.74
CA ASN A 327 9.34 1.82 -14.85
C ASN A 327 9.42 2.52 -16.22
N ARG A 328 10.39 2.16 -17.09
CA ARG A 328 10.57 2.74 -18.41
C ARG A 328 9.66 2.08 -19.45
N ASP A 329 9.24 2.83 -20.45
CA ASP A 329 8.64 2.29 -21.66
C ASP A 329 9.75 1.67 -22.54
N LEU A 330 9.91 0.32 -22.43
CA LEU A 330 10.92 -0.38 -23.22
C LEU A 330 10.62 -0.37 -24.72
N LYS A 331 9.37 -0.22 -25.15
CA LYS A 331 9.03 -0.10 -26.58
C LYS A 331 9.57 1.20 -27.13
N GLN A 332 9.39 2.28 -26.40
CA GLN A 332 9.94 3.57 -26.76
C GLN A 332 11.48 3.54 -26.73
N ALA A 333 12.08 2.91 -25.70
CA ALA A 333 13.52 2.74 -25.60
C ALA A 333 14.12 1.92 -26.78
N VAL A 334 13.37 0.96 -27.33
CA VAL A 334 13.76 0.23 -28.54
C VAL A 334 13.77 1.17 -29.77
N VAL A 335 12.75 2.01 -29.93
CA VAL A 335 12.69 2.99 -31.03
C VAL A 335 13.84 3.99 -30.95
N GLU A 336 14.21 4.41 -29.75
CA GLU A 336 15.31 5.33 -29.48
C GLU A 336 16.70 4.67 -29.55
N GLY A 337 16.78 3.37 -29.77
CA GLY A 337 18.03 2.63 -29.82
C GLY A 337 18.74 2.45 -28.46
N GLN A 338 18.04 2.71 -27.36
CA GLN A 338 18.56 2.54 -25.99
C GLN A 338 18.34 1.13 -25.44
N PHE A 339 17.42 0.37 -26.05
CA PHE A 339 17.14 -1.02 -25.72
C PHE A 339 17.07 -1.90 -26.96
N ARG A 340 17.60 -3.13 -26.90
CA ARG A 340 17.60 -4.04 -28.05
C ARG A 340 16.23 -4.67 -28.25
N ALA A 341 15.75 -4.68 -29.48
CA ALA A 341 14.45 -5.27 -29.83
C ALA A 341 14.41 -6.79 -29.57
N ASP A 342 15.51 -7.51 -29.85
CA ASP A 342 15.61 -8.96 -29.63
C ASP A 342 15.54 -9.33 -28.14
N LEU A 343 16.18 -8.56 -27.27
CA LEU A 343 16.10 -8.74 -25.83
C LEU A 343 14.69 -8.42 -25.30
N TYR A 344 14.07 -7.32 -25.78
CA TYR A 344 12.71 -6.97 -25.42
C TYR A 344 11.73 -8.12 -25.68
N HIS A 345 11.77 -8.71 -26.88
CA HIS A 345 10.88 -9.84 -27.21
C HIS A 345 11.16 -11.09 -26.36
N ARG A 346 12.39 -11.31 -25.93
CA ARG A 346 12.73 -12.45 -25.07
C ARG A 346 12.32 -12.25 -23.61
N LEU A 347 12.28 -11.01 -23.11
CA LEU A 347 11.83 -10.66 -21.77
C LEU A 347 10.31 -10.50 -21.69
N SER A 348 9.69 -9.88 -22.71
CA SER A 348 8.27 -9.55 -22.76
C SER A 348 7.40 -10.72 -23.25
N VAL A 349 7.67 -11.95 -22.75
CA VAL A 349 6.86 -13.13 -23.08
C VAL A 349 5.53 -13.06 -22.34
N PHE A 350 5.55 -12.70 -21.07
CA PHE A 350 4.36 -12.45 -20.27
C PHE A 350 4.50 -11.09 -19.54
N PRO A 351 3.92 -10.02 -20.09
CA PRO A 351 3.92 -8.73 -19.42
C PRO A 351 2.85 -8.67 -18.33
N ILE A 352 3.23 -8.18 -17.13
CA ILE A 352 2.34 -7.87 -16.01
C ILE A 352 2.40 -6.37 -15.76
N HIS A 353 1.23 -5.72 -15.71
CA HIS A 353 1.12 -4.31 -15.40
C HIS A 353 0.77 -4.12 -13.92
N ALA A 354 1.73 -3.60 -13.14
CA ALA A 354 1.50 -3.21 -11.77
C ALA A 354 0.72 -1.87 -11.73
N PRO A 355 -0.52 -1.86 -11.22
CA PRO A 355 -1.34 -0.65 -11.24
C PRO A 355 -0.77 0.43 -10.32
N ALA A 356 -0.81 1.69 -10.74
CA ALA A 356 -0.48 2.82 -9.90
C ALA A 356 -1.48 2.98 -8.75
N LEU A 357 -1.08 3.61 -7.64
CA LEU A 357 -1.94 3.71 -6.45
C LEU A 357 -3.25 4.46 -6.73
N ARG A 358 -3.22 5.49 -7.58
CA ARG A 358 -4.41 6.21 -8.07
C ARG A 358 -5.40 5.35 -8.87
N GLU A 359 -4.97 4.21 -9.40
CA GLU A 359 -5.79 3.24 -10.14
C GLU A 359 -6.40 2.16 -9.24
N ARG A 360 -6.18 2.26 -7.93
CA ARG A 360 -6.62 1.31 -6.90
C ARG A 360 -7.62 1.97 -5.94
N PRO A 361 -8.82 2.32 -6.39
CA PRO A 361 -9.81 2.95 -5.51
C PRO A 361 -10.11 2.05 -4.31
N GLY A 362 -10.14 2.62 -3.11
CA GLY A 362 -10.39 1.92 -1.85
C GLY A 362 -9.18 1.21 -1.23
N ASP A 363 -8.02 1.15 -1.89
CA ASP A 363 -6.83 0.50 -1.32
C ASP A 363 -6.03 1.45 -0.39
N ILE A 364 -6.20 2.77 -0.49
CA ILE A 364 -5.47 3.74 0.33
C ILE A 364 -5.79 3.57 1.83
N PRO A 365 -7.05 3.46 2.28
CA PRO A 365 -7.35 3.19 3.68
C PRO A 365 -6.72 1.90 4.21
N LEU A 366 -6.74 0.83 3.41
CA LEU A 366 -6.14 -0.45 3.78
C LEU A 366 -4.62 -0.34 3.96
N LEU A 367 -3.96 0.29 2.99
CA LEU A 367 -2.51 0.54 3.06
C LEU A 367 -2.16 1.45 4.23
N ALA A 368 -2.96 2.50 4.48
CA ALA A 368 -2.77 3.40 5.59
C ALA A 368 -2.86 2.68 6.94
N GLY A 369 -3.88 1.84 7.14
CA GLY A 369 -4.01 1.02 8.33
C GLY A 369 -2.84 0.06 8.54
N TYR A 370 -2.39 -0.60 7.46
CA TYR A 370 -1.24 -1.49 7.50
C TYR A 370 0.05 -0.76 7.89
N PHE A 371 0.32 0.40 7.30
CA PHE A 371 1.50 1.19 7.63
C PHE A 371 1.43 1.80 9.02
N CYS A 372 0.24 2.21 9.49
CA CYS A 372 0.06 2.65 10.87
C CYS A 372 0.42 1.55 11.86
N GLU A 373 -0.02 0.32 11.63
CA GLU A 373 0.32 -0.79 12.51
C GLU A 373 1.82 -1.10 12.52
N ARG A 374 2.48 -1.07 11.36
CA ARG A 374 3.93 -1.19 11.26
C ARG A 374 4.67 -0.06 11.97
N CYS A 375 4.21 1.19 11.79
CA CYS A 375 4.79 2.34 12.49
C CYS A 375 4.60 2.25 14.00
N ARG A 376 3.42 1.82 14.47
CA ARG A 376 3.14 1.58 15.89
C ARG A 376 4.19 0.67 16.50
N LEU A 377 4.42 -0.48 15.87
CA LEU A 377 5.41 -1.46 16.32
C LEU A 377 6.84 -0.91 16.28
N SER A 378 7.24 -0.30 15.17
CA SER A 378 8.62 0.19 14.99
C SER A 378 8.98 1.36 15.91
N LEU A 379 8.00 2.20 16.27
CA LEU A 379 8.18 3.35 17.17
C LEU A 379 7.88 3.00 18.63
N GLY A 380 7.46 1.77 18.94
CA GLY A 380 7.09 1.34 20.30
C GLY A 380 5.92 2.12 20.87
N LEU A 381 4.93 2.44 20.03
CA LEU A 381 3.72 3.15 20.44
C LEU A 381 2.66 2.17 20.93
N GLU A 382 1.87 2.59 21.92
CA GLU A 382 0.71 1.80 22.38
C GLU A 382 -0.36 1.76 21.30
N ARG A 383 -0.64 2.92 20.67
CA ARG A 383 -1.63 3.07 19.59
C ARG A 383 -1.17 4.12 18.60
N LEU A 384 -1.64 4.00 17.34
CA LEU A 384 -1.48 5.00 16.30
C LEU A 384 -2.76 5.05 15.48
N ARG A 385 -3.37 6.23 15.41
CA ARG A 385 -4.65 6.48 14.75
C ARG A 385 -4.50 7.48 13.62
N ILE A 386 -5.40 7.44 12.64
CA ILE A 386 -5.52 8.46 11.59
C ILE A 386 -6.90 9.10 11.74
N GLN A 387 -6.95 10.43 11.79
CA GLN A 387 -8.23 11.13 11.76
C GLN A 387 -8.98 10.92 10.44
N PRO A 388 -10.32 10.86 10.43
CA PRO A 388 -11.10 10.70 9.20
C PRO A 388 -10.77 11.76 8.13
N GLN A 389 -10.55 13.01 8.54
CA GLN A 389 -10.17 14.11 7.65
C GLN A 389 -8.79 13.89 7.03
N ALA A 390 -7.85 13.33 7.79
CA ALA A 390 -6.52 12.98 7.30
C ALA A 390 -6.59 11.81 6.30
N LEU A 391 -7.41 10.80 6.57
CA LEU A 391 -7.64 9.69 5.65
C LEU A 391 -8.23 10.15 4.33
N GLN A 392 -9.24 11.04 4.35
CA GLN A 392 -9.81 11.65 3.16
C GLN A 392 -8.77 12.46 2.35
N LEU A 393 -7.85 13.13 3.04
CA LEU A 393 -6.75 13.85 2.38
C LEU A 393 -5.83 12.86 1.65
N LEU A 394 -5.50 11.73 2.27
CA LEU A 394 -4.69 10.69 1.65
C LEU A 394 -5.38 10.10 0.41
N GLU A 395 -6.69 9.86 0.46
CA GLU A 395 -7.47 9.32 -0.67
C GLU A 395 -7.54 10.26 -1.88
N ARG A 396 -7.48 11.57 -1.65
CA ARG A 396 -7.54 12.60 -2.72
C ARG A 396 -6.20 12.87 -3.38
N HIS A 397 -5.11 12.40 -2.81
CA HIS A 397 -3.75 12.65 -3.35
C HIS A 397 -3.41 11.63 -4.43
N ASP A 398 -2.73 12.07 -5.51
CA ASP A 398 -2.41 11.25 -6.68
C ASP A 398 -1.26 10.26 -6.47
N TRP A 399 -0.46 10.44 -5.42
CA TRP A 399 0.66 9.58 -5.03
C TRP A 399 1.63 9.27 -6.19
N PRO A 400 2.35 10.26 -6.74
CA PRO A 400 3.31 10.02 -7.82
C PRO A 400 4.42 9.03 -7.45
N GLY A 401 4.81 8.94 -6.18
CA GLY A 401 5.71 7.92 -5.64
C GLY A 401 4.99 6.65 -5.14
N ASN A 402 3.68 6.52 -5.42
CA ASN A 402 2.86 5.36 -5.16
C ASN A 402 2.89 4.89 -3.69
N VAL A 403 2.91 3.57 -3.46
CA VAL A 403 2.86 2.97 -2.12
C VAL A 403 4.08 3.35 -1.27
N ARG A 404 5.26 3.53 -1.89
CA ARG A 404 6.47 3.95 -1.18
C ARG A 404 6.34 5.37 -0.62
N GLU A 405 5.75 6.27 -1.38
CA GLU A 405 5.48 7.65 -0.92
C GLU A 405 4.46 7.66 0.21
N LEU A 406 3.37 6.90 0.09
CA LEU A 406 2.36 6.75 1.14
C LEU A 406 2.97 6.20 2.44
N GLU A 407 3.79 5.15 2.35
CA GLU A 407 4.51 4.58 3.51
C GLU A 407 5.38 5.63 4.21
N HIS A 408 6.17 6.37 3.44
CA HIS A 408 7.04 7.43 3.98
C HIS A 408 6.21 8.59 4.57
N ALA A 409 5.10 8.97 3.95
CA ALA A 409 4.23 10.03 4.45
C ALA A 409 3.62 9.65 5.80
N ILE A 410 3.12 8.42 5.95
CA ILE A 410 2.56 7.92 7.21
C ILE A 410 3.63 7.83 8.30
N HIS A 411 4.82 7.28 7.96
CA HIS A 411 5.91 7.19 8.92
C HIS A 411 6.35 8.57 9.42
N ARG A 412 6.52 9.54 8.52
CA ARG A 412 6.85 10.93 8.87
C ARG A 412 5.77 11.56 9.74
N ALA A 413 4.49 11.40 9.37
CA ALA A 413 3.36 11.91 10.13
C ALA A 413 3.32 11.30 11.55
N ALA A 414 3.62 10.01 11.70
CA ALA A 414 3.67 9.33 12.99
C ALA A 414 4.77 9.91 13.90
N VAL A 415 5.95 10.19 13.36
CA VAL A 415 7.05 10.81 14.11
C VAL A 415 6.68 12.23 14.54
N LEU A 416 6.08 13.03 13.65
CA LEU A 416 5.64 14.41 13.95
C LEU A 416 4.53 14.42 15.00
N ALA A 417 3.51 13.61 14.85
CA ALA A 417 2.40 13.52 15.80
C ALA A 417 2.86 13.07 17.20
N ARG A 418 3.80 12.10 17.26
CA ARG A 418 4.41 11.69 18.53
C ARG A 418 5.16 12.84 19.20
N ALA A 419 5.94 13.62 18.44
CA ALA A 419 6.72 14.73 18.96
C ALA A 419 5.81 15.90 19.45
N GLU A 420 4.75 16.20 18.71
CA GLU A 420 3.80 17.27 19.02
C GLU A 420 2.94 16.93 20.24
N GLN A 421 2.39 15.72 20.28
CA GLN A 421 1.42 15.31 21.31
C GLN A 421 2.10 14.76 22.57
N GLY A 422 3.40 14.44 22.54
CA GLY A 422 4.14 13.87 23.69
C GLY A 422 3.54 12.56 24.20
N SER A 423 2.74 11.86 23.38
CA SER A 423 1.90 10.73 23.75
C SER A 423 2.43 9.42 23.18
N GLN A 424 2.21 8.32 23.90
CA GLN A 424 2.41 6.96 23.39
C GLN A 424 1.26 6.47 22.49
N ALA A 425 0.18 7.26 22.40
CA ALA A 425 -1.00 6.97 21.55
C ALA A 425 -1.32 8.17 20.63
N PRO A 426 -0.40 8.61 19.75
CA PRO A 426 -0.62 9.78 18.91
C PRO A 426 -1.70 9.55 17.85
N THR A 427 -2.32 10.67 17.44
CA THR A 427 -3.32 10.69 16.38
C THR A 427 -2.80 11.50 15.19
N LEU A 428 -2.82 10.91 14.00
CA LEU A 428 -2.40 11.55 12.77
C LEU A 428 -3.51 12.48 12.26
N ALA A 429 -3.28 13.78 12.33
CA ALA A 429 -4.15 14.81 11.78
C ALA A 429 -3.67 15.27 10.39
N SER A 430 -4.52 15.93 9.63
CA SER A 430 -4.20 16.38 8.27
C SER A 430 -2.95 17.24 8.17
N HIS A 431 -2.64 18.06 9.18
CA HIS A 431 -1.45 18.93 9.19
C HIS A 431 -0.12 18.17 9.37
N HIS A 432 -0.13 16.93 9.85
CA HIS A 432 1.08 16.08 9.91
C HIS A 432 1.51 15.59 8.52
N PHE A 433 0.57 15.57 7.56
CA PHE A 433 0.84 15.19 6.18
C PHE A 433 1.17 16.45 5.38
N ASN A 434 2.45 16.71 5.13
CA ASN A 434 2.86 17.80 4.25
C ASN A 434 2.68 17.36 2.79
N LEU A 435 1.42 17.11 2.41
CA LEU A 435 1.04 16.86 1.03
C LEU A 435 0.82 18.24 0.40
N ALA A 436 1.70 18.65 -0.50
CA ALA A 436 1.42 19.80 -1.34
C ALA A 436 0.05 19.53 -2.00
N ALA A 437 -0.89 20.44 -1.83
CA ALA A 437 -2.14 20.34 -2.53
C ALA A 437 -1.81 20.14 -4.01
N GLY A 438 -2.08 18.94 -4.54
CA GLY A 438 -2.01 18.70 -5.97
C GLY A 438 -2.87 19.75 -6.66
N PRO A 439 -2.66 20.08 -7.93
CA PRO A 439 -3.46 21.06 -8.62
C PRO A 439 -4.93 20.71 -8.37
N LEU A 440 -5.61 21.57 -7.65
CA LEU A 440 -7.06 21.48 -7.40
C LEU A 440 -7.71 21.19 -8.76
N PRO A 441 -8.58 20.17 -8.88
CA PRO A 441 -9.43 20.12 -10.06
C PRO A 441 -10.15 21.45 -10.13
N PRO A 442 -10.35 22.05 -11.30
CA PRO A 442 -10.96 23.35 -11.40
C PRO A 442 -12.33 23.28 -10.73
N SER A 443 -12.40 23.81 -9.52
CA SER A 443 -13.66 23.99 -8.82
C SER A 443 -14.47 24.96 -9.70
N THR A 444 -15.53 24.46 -10.29
CA THR A 444 -16.60 25.26 -10.89
C THR A 444 -17.25 26.06 -9.79
N SER A 445 -16.66 27.18 -9.46
CA SER A 445 -17.27 28.31 -8.78
C SER A 445 -16.47 29.55 -9.19
N PRO A 446 -17.13 30.57 -9.73
CA PRO A 446 -16.46 31.71 -10.33
C PRO A 446 -16.08 32.72 -9.24
N ALA A 447 -14.86 32.62 -8.74
CA ALA A 447 -14.16 33.78 -8.21
C ALA A 447 -12.92 33.97 -9.10
N MET A 448 -13.11 34.69 -10.19
CA MET A 448 -12.03 35.17 -11.02
C MET A 448 -11.02 35.93 -10.17
N ALA A 449 -9.85 35.34 -9.92
CA ALA A 449 -8.67 36.17 -9.72
C ALA A 449 -8.41 36.88 -11.06
N PRO A 450 -8.24 38.18 -11.08
CA PRO A 450 -8.02 38.91 -12.33
C PRO A 450 -6.68 38.47 -12.93
N VAL A 451 -6.76 37.69 -14.00
CA VAL A 451 -5.60 37.48 -14.89
C VAL A 451 -5.38 38.82 -15.55
N VAL A 452 -4.33 39.55 -15.16
CA VAL A 452 -3.85 40.71 -15.90
C VAL A 452 -3.34 40.18 -17.23
N PRO A 453 -4.01 40.45 -18.36
CA PRO A 453 -3.52 40.02 -19.65
C PRO A 453 -2.25 40.81 -19.96
N LEU A 454 -1.11 40.10 -19.93
CA LEU A 454 0.14 40.66 -20.44
C LEU A 454 0.01 40.80 -21.98
N PRO A 455 0.13 41.96 -22.54
CA PRO A 455 0.11 42.15 -23.98
C PRO A 455 1.25 41.37 -24.60
N GLY A 456 0.94 40.40 -25.50
CA GLY A 456 1.95 39.65 -26.23
C GLY A 456 2.80 40.61 -27.09
N GLY A 457 4.13 40.47 -27.01
CA GLY A 457 5.06 41.22 -27.81
C GLY A 457 5.86 42.33 -27.09
N LEU A 458 5.69 42.52 -25.78
CA LEU A 458 6.50 43.45 -25.01
C LEU A 458 7.82 42.79 -24.55
N GLY A 459 8.93 43.49 -24.64
CA GLY A 459 10.18 43.08 -24.02
C GLY A 459 10.06 42.97 -22.50
N LEU A 460 10.88 42.13 -21.84
CA LEU A 460 10.82 41.82 -20.41
C LEU A 460 10.65 43.05 -19.49
N ARG A 461 11.37 44.15 -19.80
CA ARG A 461 11.32 45.40 -19.02
C ARG A 461 9.92 46.04 -19.07
N ALA A 462 9.36 46.15 -20.27
CA ALA A 462 8.03 46.74 -20.46
C ALA A 462 6.91 45.88 -19.86
N ALA A 463 7.04 44.55 -19.94
CA ALA A 463 6.11 43.64 -19.34
C ALA A 463 6.16 43.72 -17.80
N THR A 464 7.35 43.84 -17.18
CA THR A 464 7.54 44.03 -15.77
C THR A 464 6.96 45.33 -15.25
N ASP A 465 7.21 46.44 -16.01
CA ASP A 465 6.69 47.76 -15.66
C ASP A 465 5.14 47.80 -15.76
N ALA A 466 4.55 47.16 -16.75
CA ALA A 466 3.09 47.02 -16.88
C ALA A 466 2.48 46.18 -15.75
N PHE A 467 3.11 45.09 -15.37
CA PHE A 467 2.66 44.27 -14.24
C PHE A 467 2.73 45.02 -12.91
N GLN A 468 3.83 45.73 -12.63
CA GLN A 468 4.00 46.52 -11.42
C GLN A 468 2.93 47.62 -11.32
N LEU A 469 2.63 48.28 -12.45
CA LEU A 469 1.60 49.32 -12.52
C LEU A 469 0.22 48.76 -12.19
N ALA A 470 -0.18 47.65 -12.81
CA ALA A 470 -1.47 47.00 -12.58
C ALA A 470 -1.61 46.50 -11.13
N LEU A 471 -0.52 45.95 -10.54
CA LEU A 471 -0.52 45.50 -9.15
C LEU A 471 -0.69 46.68 -8.19
N ILE A 472 -0.06 47.81 -8.42
CA ILE A 472 -0.26 49.05 -7.59
C ILE A 472 -1.69 49.57 -7.71
N GLU A 473 -2.25 49.66 -8.92
CA GLU A 473 -3.62 50.10 -9.17
C GLU A 473 -4.63 49.22 -8.46
N GLN A 474 -4.51 47.91 -8.58
CA GLN A 474 -5.39 46.95 -7.96
C GLN A 474 -5.33 47.04 -6.42
N THR A 475 -4.12 47.07 -5.86
CA THR A 475 -3.96 47.13 -4.39
C THR A 475 -4.42 48.46 -3.83
N LEU A 476 -4.21 49.57 -4.56
CA LEU A 476 -4.67 50.89 -4.17
C LEU A 476 -6.22 50.98 -4.17
N ALA A 477 -6.87 50.38 -5.17
CA ALA A 477 -8.31 50.24 -5.24
C ALA A 477 -8.87 49.39 -4.08
N ALA A 478 -8.22 48.30 -3.73
CA ALA A 478 -8.59 47.41 -2.63
C ALA A 478 -8.47 48.07 -1.24
N HIS A 479 -7.68 49.12 -1.14
CA HIS A 479 -7.50 49.93 0.10
C HIS A 479 -8.08 51.36 0.01
N ASP A 480 -9.11 51.55 -0.81
CA ASP A 480 -9.84 52.80 -0.95
C ASP A 480 -8.94 54.04 -1.20
N GLY A 481 -7.88 53.88 -1.95
CA GLY A 481 -6.93 54.94 -2.25
C GLY A 481 -5.91 55.26 -1.15
N ASN A 482 -5.82 54.44 -0.10
CA ASN A 482 -4.90 54.69 1.02
C ASN A 482 -3.48 54.22 0.70
N TRP A 483 -2.60 55.10 0.31
CA TRP A 483 -1.22 54.83 -0.04
C TRP A 483 -0.39 54.17 1.06
N ALA A 484 -0.63 54.53 2.31
CA ALA A 484 0.11 53.93 3.44
C ALA A 484 -0.33 52.50 3.73
N ALA A 485 -1.61 52.17 3.53
CA ALA A 485 -2.12 50.81 3.62
C ALA A 485 -1.61 49.93 2.42
N THR A 486 -1.66 50.51 1.22
CA THR A 486 -1.15 49.88 -0.02
C THR A 486 0.33 49.59 0.09
N ALA A 487 1.15 50.51 0.60
CA ALA A 487 2.57 50.29 0.81
C ALA A 487 2.87 49.10 1.75
N ARG A 488 2.12 49.00 2.85
CA ARG A 488 2.25 47.86 3.78
C ARG A 488 1.81 46.53 3.14
N ALA A 489 0.71 46.54 2.36
CA ALA A 489 0.24 45.34 1.64
C ALA A 489 1.21 44.86 0.58
N LEU A 490 1.94 45.78 -0.04
CA LEU A 490 2.99 45.46 -1.06
C LEU A 490 4.38 45.31 -0.44
N GLU A 491 4.52 45.31 0.87
CA GLU A 491 5.79 45.20 1.60
C GLU A 491 6.84 46.25 1.17
N LEU A 492 6.38 47.48 0.86
CA LEU A 492 7.20 48.60 0.43
C LEU A 492 7.13 49.75 1.43
N ASP A 493 8.20 50.52 1.48
CA ASP A 493 8.13 51.84 2.12
C ASP A 493 7.25 52.80 1.33
N SER A 494 6.44 53.60 2.01
CA SER A 494 5.50 54.55 1.35
C SER A 494 6.17 55.51 0.38
N GLY A 495 7.36 56.00 0.71
CA GLY A 495 8.15 56.85 -0.21
C GLY A 495 8.68 56.12 -1.44
N ASN A 496 9.01 54.82 -1.26
CA ASN A 496 9.43 54.00 -2.39
C ASN A 496 8.28 53.68 -3.32
N LEU A 497 7.11 53.36 -2.75
CA LEU A 497 5.88 53.13 -3.55
C LEU A 497 5.49 54.36 -4.38
N HIS A 498 5.50 55.53 -3.83
CA HIS A 498 5.21 56.78 -4.56
C HIS A 498 6.22 57.05 -5.69
N ARG A 499 7.54 56.81 -5.44
CA ARG A 499 8.58 56.97 -6.48
C ARG A 499 8.41 55.96 -7.60
N LEU A 500 8.05 54.70 -7.24
CA LEU A 500 7.81 53.64 -8.19
C LEU A 500 6.61 53.95 -9.07
N ALA A 501 5.47 54.33 -8.47
CA ALA A 501 4.23 54.69 -9.16
C ALA A 501 4.47 55.84 -10.14
N LYS A 502 5.19 56.90 -9.70
CA LYS A 502 5.55 58.03 -10.56
C LYS A 502 6.45 57.63 -11.73
N ARG A 503 7.41 56.74 -11.51
CA ARG A 503 8.28 56.19 -12.57
C ARG A 503 7.50 55.42 -13.63
N LEU A 504 6.49 54.66 -13.18
CA LEU A 504 5.61 53.84 -14.03
C LEU A 504 4.51 54.62 -14.72
N GLY A 505 4.39 55.96 -14.47
CA GLY A 505 3.43 56.81 -15.14
C GLY A 505 2.04 56.83 -14.50
N PHE A 506 1.90 56.34 -13.24
CA PHE A 506 0.65 56.43 -12.52
C PHE A 506 0.29 57.86 -12.24
N LYS A 507 -0.86 58.31 -12.75
CA LYS A 507 -1.41 59.63 -12.47
C LYS A 507 -2.31 59.51 -11.22
N ALA A 508 -1.86 60.04 -10.09
CA ALA A 508 -2.62 60.09 -8.85
C ALA A 508 -3.80 61.03 -8.97
#